data_171db5b2b845413d00548f14693bf371
#
_entry.id   171db5b2b845413d00548f14693bf371
#
_cell.length_a   1.000
_cell.length_b   1.000
_cell.length_c   1.000
_cell.angle_alpha   90.00
_cell.angle_beta   90.00
_cell.angle_gamma   90.00
#
_symmetry.space_group_name_H-M   'P 1'
#
loop_
_entity.id
_entity.type
_entity.pdbx_description
1 polymer ?
#
loop_
_entity_poly.entity_id
_entity_poly.type
_entity_poly.pdbx_seq_one_letter_code
_entity_poly.pdbx_strand_id
1 'polypeptide(L)'
;AEANRNFLYIDEVNLLEDHIVDLLLDSAAMGINTVEREGISFTHPARFILVGTMNPEEGELRPQLLDRFGLCVQVNSLRDKTLRMEVLKRKAEFDDDPEGFLKKWKPEQKKLLEKILKAKENLRKVEIGDEALALVVEITSQLNLDGHRADIVMLKSARAYAAFNGRE
;
A
#
# COMPACT_ATOMS: atom_id res chain seq x y z
N ALA A 1 7.24 -7.08 16.26
CA ALA A 1 7.39 -8.52 15.94
C ALA A 1 6.16 -9.09 15.23
N GLU A 2 4.94 -8.83 15.71
CA GLU A 2 3.69 -9.41 15.17
C GLU A 2 3.39 -9.03 13.72
N ALA A 3 3.72 -7.81 13.32
CA ALA A 3 3.54 -7.33 11.95
C ALA A 3 4.55 -7.92 10.95
N ASN A 4 5.57 -8.67 11.41
CA ASN A 4 6.59 -9.21 10.50
C ASN A 4 5.96 -10.16 9.47
N ARG A 5 6.18 -9.88 8.17
CA ARG A 5 5.60 -10.54 6.99
C ARG A 5 4.08 -10.34 6.81
N ASN A 6 3.50 -9.35 7.50
CA ASN A 6 2.10 -8.98 7.46
C ASN A 6 1.93 -7.51 7.09
N PHE A 7 0.71 -7.00 7.24
CA PHE A 7 0.40 -5.59 7.13
C PHE A 7 0.42 -4.93 8.50
N LEU A 8 0.97 -3.73 8.56
CA LEU A 8 0.81 -2.83 9.69
C LEU A 8 -0.09 -1.68 9.23
N TYR A 9 -1.29 -1.62 9.78
CA TYR A 9 -2.25 -0.56 9.50
C TYR A 9 -2.17 0.51 10.61
N ILE A 10 -2.10 1.76 10.19
CA ILE A 10 -2.08 2.92 11.09
C ILE A 10 -3.17 3.87 10.63
N ASP A 11 -4.13 4.12 11.50
CA ASP A 11 -5.13 5.13 11.26
C ASP A 11 -4.59 6.51 11.62
N GLU A 12 -4.92 7.52 10.83
CA GLU A 12 -4.51 8.91 11.04
C GLU A 12 -2.98 9.06 11.27
N VAL A 13 -2.19 8.53 10.34
CA VAL A 13 -0.72 8.51 10.45
C VAL A 13 -0.12 9.93 10.56
N ASN A 14 -0.84 10.96 10.11
CA ASN A 14 -0.46 12.37 10.25
C ASN A 14 -0.53 12.90 11.68
N LEU A 15 -1.26 12.22 12.59
CA LEU A 15 -1.37 12.59 14.00
C LEU A 15 -0.33 11.91 14.88
N LEU A 16 0.42 10.95 14.35
CA LEU A 16 1.49 10.32 15.10
C LEU A 16 2.68 11.26 15.29
N GLU A 17 3.33 11.11 16.44
CA GLU A 17 4.59 11.80 16.69
C GLU A 17 5.66 11.37 15.67
N ASP A 18 6.43 12.34 15.22
CA ASP A 18 7.40 12.21 14.13
C ASP A 18 8.37 11.06 14.32
N HIS A 19 8.94 10.95 15.50
CA HIS A 19 9.93 9.94 15.79
C HIS A 19 9.36 8.51 15.74
N ILE A 20 8.05 8.34 15.98
CA ILE A 20 7.36 7.05 15.86
C ILE A 20 7.22 6.67 14.39
N VAL A 21 6.78 7.62 13.55
CA VAL A 21 6.60 7.39 12.12
C VAL A 21 7.94 7.11 11.45
N ASP A 22 8.98 7.89 11.77
CA ASP A 22 10.33 7.68 11.23
C ASP A 22 10.87 6.29 11.61
N LEU A 23 10.72 5.87 12.86
CA LEU A 23 11.14 4.55 13.32
C LEU A 23 10.41 3.42 12.57
N LEU A 24 9.12 3.58 12.33
CA LEU A 24 8.31 2.59 11.59
C LEU A 24 8.74 2.50 10.12
N LEU A 25 8.95 3.65 9.47
CA LEU A 25 9.38 3.71 8.08
C LEU A 25 10.80 3.18 7.89
N ASP A 26 11.71 3.50 8.81
CA ASP A 26 13.08 2.97 8.79
C ASP A 26 13.09 1.45 9.01
N SER A 27 12.33 0.95 9.98
CA SER A 27 12.17 -0.48 10.22
C SER A 27 11.59 -1.21 9.01
N ALA A 28 10.58 -0.62 8.34
CA ALA A 28 9.99 -1.18 7.13
C ALA A 28 10.99 -1.23 5.96
N ALA A 29 11.81 -0.18 5.81
CA ALA A 29 12.81 -0.08 4.76
C ALA A 29 13.99 -1.03 4.98
N MET A 30 14.48 -1.12 6.22
CA MET A 30 15.61 -2.00 6.59
C MET A 30 15.19 -3.47 6.72
N GLY A 31 13.91 -3.73 6.97
CA GLY A 31 13.40 -5.07 7.27
C GLY A 31 13.81 -5.62 8.63
N ILE A 32 14.37 -4.78 9.48
CA ILE A 32 14.77 -5.07 10.86
C ILE A 32 14.41 -3.89 11.76
N ASN A 33 14.14 -4.17 13.03
CA ASN A 33 14.01 -3.15 14.06
C ASN A 33 15.01 -3.43 15.18
N THR A 34 15.76 -2.42 15.56
CA THR A 34 16.71 -2.48 16.67
C THR A 34 16.22 -1.61 17.82
N VAL A 35 16.08 -2.21 18.99
CA VAL A 35 15.69 -1.53 20.21
C VAL A 35 16.87 -1.51 21.16
N GLU A 36 17.29 -0.33 21.57
CA GLU A 36 18.37 -0.13 22.52
C GLU A 36 17.82 0.44 23.82
N ARG A 37 18.03 -0.27 24.91
CA ARG A 37 17.64 0.18 26.25
C ARG A 37 18.74 -0.19 27.26
N GLU A 38 19.19 0.75 28.06
CA GLU A 38 20.10 0.54 29.20
C GLU A 38 21.36 -0.26 28.84
N GLY A 39 21.91 -0.03 27.63
CA GLY A 39 23.09 -0.76 27.15
C GLY A 39 22.81 -2.15 26.56
N ILE A 40 21.56 -2.56 26.50
CA ILE A 40 21.13 -3.79 25.83
C ILE A 40 20.56 -3.44 24.45
N SER A 41 21.13 -4.03 23.39
CA SER A 41 20.63 -3.91 22.03
C SER A 41 19.95 -5.21 21.60
N PHE A 42 18.70 -5.09 21.16
CA PHE A 42 17.93 -6.22 20.65
C PHE A 42 17.42 -5.93 19.24
N THR A 43 17.76 -6.80 18.29
CA THR A 43 17.35 -6.68 16.90
C THR A 43 16.40 -7.82 16.52
N HIS A 44 15.32 -7.50 15.84
CA HIS A 44 14.37 -8.50 15.33
C HIS A 44 13.92 -8.17 13.90
N PRO A 45 13.47 -9.18 13.12
CA PRO A 45 12.92 -8.97 11.78
C PRO A 45 11.67 -8.08 11.82
N ALA A 46 11.60 -7.11 10.91
CA ALA A 46 10.49 -6.15 10.79
C ALA A 46 10.11 -5.91 9.32
N ARG A 47 9.96 -6.98 8.55
CA ARG A 47 9.49 -6.91 7.17
C ARG A 47 7.97 -6.86 7.15
N PHE A 48 7.39 -5.72 6.92
CA PHE A 48 5.93 -5.53 6.85
C PHE A 48 5.57 -4.54 5.76
N ILE A 49 4.31 -4.55 5.34
CA ILE A 49 3.74 -3.54 4.46
C ILE A 49 3.02 -2.53 5.35
N LEU A 50 3.48 -1.28 5.32
CA LEU A 50 2.85 -0.19 6.05
C LEU A 50 1.69 0.36 5.23
N VAL A 51 0.51 0.45 5.85
CA VAL A 51 -0.68 1.10 5.30
C VAL A 51 -1.10 2.18 6.27
N GLY A 52 -1.03 3.43 5.85
CA GLY A 52 -1.46 4.58 6.62
C GLY A 52 -2.69 5.23 6.01
N THR A 53 -3.64 5.65 6.85
CA THR A 53 -4.70 6.58 6.44
C THR A 53 -4.39 7.96 6.98
N MET A 54 -4.93 8.98 6.33
CA MET A 54 -4.91 10.35 6.82
C MET A 54 -6.16 11.09 6.35
N ASN A 55 -6.56 12.07 7.14
CA ASN A 55 -7.54 13.05 6.74
C ASN A 55 -6.81 14.38 6.47
N PRO A 56 -6.82 14.90 5.23
CA PRO A 56 -6.16 16.16 4.89
C PRO A 56 -6.69 17.37 5.69
N GLU A 57 -7.91 17.30 6.23
CA GLU A 57 -8.51 18.36 7.04
C GLU A 57 -7.84 18.46 8.44
N GLU A 58 -7.22 17.38 8.92
CA GLU A 58 -6.57 17.31 10.23
C GLU A 58 -5.07 17.60 10.18
N GLY A 59 -4.55 17.90 9.00
CA GLY A 59 -3.15 18.24 8.76
C GLY A 59 -2.55 17.48 7.59
N GLU A 60 -1.50 18.03 7.02
CA GLU A 60 -0.77 17.43 5.92
C GLU A 60 0.32 16.48 6.42
N LEU A 61 0.57 15.44 5.64
CA LEU A 61 1.75 14.60 5.86
C LEU A 61 2.99 15.40 5.47
N ARG A 62 4.00 15.40 6.31
CA ARG A 62 5.26 16.08 5.98
C ARG A 62 5.86 15.52 4.70
N PRO A 63 6.47 16.35 3.87
CA PRO A 63 7.06 15.90 2.59
C PRO A 63 8.04 14.74 2.75
N GLN A 64 8.83 14.74 3.83
CA GLN A 64 9.79 13.68 4.15
C GLN A 64 9.13 12.33 4.44
N LEU A 65 7.93 12.33 5.04
CA LEU A 65 7.15 11.12 5.29
C LEU A 65 6.44 10.67 4.02
N LEU A 66 5.84 11.62 3.30
CA LEU A 66 5.18 11.34 2.02
C LEU A 66 6.15 10.69 1.02
N ASP A 67 7.39 11.18 0.94
CA ASP A 67 8.43 10.58 0.10
C ASP A 67 8.76 9.14 0.46
N ARG A 68 8.61 8.74 1.71
CA ARG A 68 8.87 7.37 2.16
C ARG A 68 7.71 6.39 1.88
N PHE A 69 6.48 6.88 1.71
CA PHE A 69 5.37 6.07 1.19
C PHE A 69 5.52 5.88 -0.32
N GLY A 70 5.52 4.63 -0.76
CA GLY A 70 5.70 4.32 -2.19
C GLY A 70 4.46 4.62 -3.04
N LEU A 71 3.27 4.56 -2.46
CA LEU A 71 2.00 4.79 -3.14
C LEU A 71 1.09 5.65 -2.27
N CYS A 72 0.39 6.57 -2.91
CA CYS A 72 -0.64 7.40 -2.29
C CYS A 72 -1.91 7.34 -3.14
N VAL A 73 -3.06 7.14 -2.48
CA VAL A 73 -4.36 7.09 -3.14
C VAL A 73 -5.30 8.07 -2.46
N GLN A 74 -5.83 9.00 -3.23
CA GLN A 74 -6.86 9.92 -2.75
C GLN A 74 -8.24 9.28 -2.89
N VAL A 75 -8.92 9.10 -1.76
CA VAL A 75 -10.27 8.55 -1.71
C VAL A 75 -11.28 9.70 -1.63
N ASN A 76 -12.05 9.87 -2.70
CA ASN A 76 -13.07 10.91 -2.78
C ASN A 76 -14.48 10.32 -2.62
N SER A 77 -15.43 11.17 -2.19
CA SER A 77 -16.83 10.79 -2.12
C SER A 77 -17.38 10.40 -3.50
N LEU A 78 -18.12 9.31 -3.56
CA LEU A 78 -18.82 8.90 -4.77
C LEU A 78 -19.88 9.93 -5.14
N ARG A 79 -19.81 10.50 -6.35
CA ARG A 79 -20.80 11.46 -6.88
C ARG A 79 -21.92 10.76 -7.63
N ASP A 80 -21.68 9.58 -8.18
CA ASP A 80 -22.66 8.79 -8.90
C ASP A 80 -23.76 8.27 -7.96
N LYS A 81 -25.01 8.59 -8.26
CA LYS A 81 -26.18 8.20 -7.46
C LYS A 81 -26.36 6.69 -7.40
N THR A 82 -26.11 6.00 -8.50
CA THR A 82 -26.28 4.53 -8.60
C THR A 82 -25.27 3.82 -7.71
N LEU A 83 -24.01 4.23 -7.77
CA LEU A 83 -22.96 3.68 -6.91
C LEU A 83 -23.22 3.98 -5.43
N ARG A 84 -23.70 5.18 -5.10
CA ARG A 84 -24.08 5.50 -3.71
C ARG A 84 -25.24 4.66 -3.21
N MET A 85 -26.25 4.42 -4.04
CA MET A 85 -27.36 3.53 -3.69
C MET A 85 -26.86 2.10 -3.46
N GLU A 86 -25.94 1.62 -4.27
CA GLU A 86 -25.35 0.29 -4.08
C GLU A 86 -24.58 0.17 -2.76
N VAL A 87 -23.80 1.19 -2.37
CA VAL A 87 -23.14 1.23 -1.06
C VAL A 87 -24.15 1.13 0.07
N LEU A 88 -25.24 1.92 0.02
CA LEU A 88 -26.27 1.90 1.05
C LEU A 88 -26.97 0.54 1.14
N LYS A 89 -27.31 -0.07 -0.01
CA LYS A 89 -27.92 -1.41 -0.06
C LYS A 89 -27.01 -2.47 0.56
N ARG A 90 -25.72 -2.48 0.19
CA ARG A 90 -24.74 -3.43 0.75
C ARG A 90 -24.53 -3.23 2.25
N LYS A 91 -24.53 -1.98 2.69
CA LYS A 91 -24.42 -1.69 4.13
C LYS A 91 -25.62 -2.18 4.90
N ALA A 92 -26.84 -1.93 4.42
CA ALA A 92 -28.06 -2.42 5.03
C ALA A 92 -28.10 -3.96 5.05
N GLU A 93 -27.77 -4.63 3.93
CA GLU A 93 -27.69 -6.09 3.86
C GLU A 93 -26.71 -6.66 4.86
N PHE A 94 -25.55 -6.02 5.03
CA PHE A 94 -24.57 -6.43 6.02
C PHE A 94 -25.05 -6.25 7.47
N ASP A 95 -25.72 -5.14 7.76
CA ASP A 95 -26.24 -4.86 9.09
C ASP A 95 -27.37 -5.82 9.50
N ASP A 96 -28.20 -6.23 8.53
CA ASP A 96 -29.30 -7.17 8.76
C ASP A 96 -28.82 -8.62 8.95
N ASP A 97 -27.87 -9.08 8.12
CA ASP A 97 -27.31 -10.44 8.19
C ASP A 97 -25.81 -10.47 7.82
N PRO A 98 -24.90 -10.16 8.76
CA PRO A 98 -23.47 -10.17 8.51
C PRO A 98 -22.92 -11.49 8.01
N GLU A 99 -23.41 -12.61 8.55
CA GLU A 99 -22.92 -13.93 8.17
C GLU A 99 -23.38 -14.34 6.77
N GLY A 100 -24.64 -14.09 6.41
CA GLY A 100 -25.16 -14.32 5.08
C GLY A 100 -24.46 -13.45 4.04
N PHE A 101 -24.22 -12.16 4.36
CA PHE A 101 -23.47 -11.26 3.52
C PHE A 101 -22.05 -11.78 3.24
N LEU A 102 -21.32 -12.20 4.27
CA LEU A 102 -19.98 -12.77 4.10
C LEU A 102 -20.00 -14.04 3.24
N LYS A 103 -20.98 -14.94 3.46
CA LYS A 103 -21.14 -16.14 2.62
C LYS A 103 -21.41 -15.80 1.17
N LYS A 104 -22.26 -14.82 0.90
CA LYS A 104 -22.59 -14.33 -0.45
C LYS A 104 -21.36 -13.82 -1.20
N TRP A 105 -20.50 -13.04 -0.53
CA TRP A 105 -19.33 -12.41 -1.14
C TRP A 105 -18.07 -13.28 -1.14
N LYS A 106 -18.07 -14.39 -0.41
CA LYS A 106 -16.93 -15.32 -0.33
C LYS A 106 -16.41 -15.80 -1.69
N PRO A 107 -17.23 -16.12 -2.70
CA PRO A 107 -16.73 -16.51 -4.02
C PRO A 107 -15.96 -15.41 -4.73
N GLU A 108 -16.42 -14.15 -4.64
CA GLU A 108 -15.74 -13.00 -5.24
C GLU A 108 -14.39 -12.70 -4.53
N GLN A 109 -14.37 -12.80 -3.21
CA GLN A 109 -13.13 -12.70 -2.44
C GLN A 109 -12.13 -13.80 -2.82
N LYS A 110 -12.63 -15.02 -3.04
CA LYS A 110 -11.79 -16.14 -3.47
C LYS A 110 -11.20 -15.91 -4.86
N LYS A 111 -11.99 -15.44 -5.83
CA LYS A 111 -11.50 -15.07 -7.17
C LYS A 111 -10.39 -14.01 -7.11
N LEU A 112 -10.59 -12.97 -6.28
CA LEU A 112 -9.58 -11.93 -6.09
C LEU A 112 -8.29 -12.49 -5.47
N LEU A 113 -8.42 -13.35 -4.46
CA LEU A 113 -7.27 -14.02 -3.83
C LEU A 113 -6.50 -14.87 -4.85
N GLU A 114 -7.19 -15.69 -5.63
CA GLU A 114 -6.57 -16.52 -6.69
C GLU A 114 -5.83 -15.66 -7.72
N LYS A 115 -6.43 -14.54 -8.13
CA LYS A 115 -5.79 -13.58 -9.03
C LYS A 115 -4.52 -12.98 -8.43
N ILE A 116 -4.53 -12.61 -7.15
CA ILE A 116 -3.36 -12.08 -6.43
C ILE A 116 -2.27 -13.15 -6.31
N LEU A 117 -2.62 -14.38 -5.95
CA LEU A 117 -1.65 -15.48 -5.83
C LEU A 117 -0.97 -15.77 -7.17
N LYS A 118 -1.74 -15.85 -8.26
CA LYS A 118 -1.22 -16.02 -9.61
C LYS A 118 -0.31 -14.86 -10.02
N ALA A 119 -0.70 -13.63 -9.69
CA ALA A 119 0.13 -12.44 -9.93
C ALA A 119 1.46 -12.51 -9.19
N LYS A 120 1.47 -12.97 -7.93
CA LYS A 120 2.71 -13.16 -7.15
C LYS A 120 3.65 -14.20 -7.77
N GLU A 121 3.11 -15.28 -8.32
CA GLU A 121 3.90 -16.30 -9.03
C GLU A 121 4.49 -15.74 -10.33
N ASN A 122 3.69 -14.98 -11.08
CA ASN A 122 4.09 -14.41 -12.36
C ASN A 122 5.00 -13.19 -12.22
N LEU A 123 5.01 -12.51 -11.09
CA LEU A 123 5.78 -11.28 -10.89
C LEU A 123 7.26 -11.40 -11.26
N ARG A 124 7.86 -12.58 -11.08
CA ARG A 124 9.27 -12.83 -11.42
C ARG A 124 9.51 -13.03 -12.91
N LYS A 125 8.45 -13.33 -13.66
CA LYS A 125 8.51 -13.57 -15.12
C LYS A 125 8.31 -12.29 -15.93
N VAL A 126 7.73 -11.24 -15.30
CA VAL A 126 7.51 -9.97 -15.98
C VAL A 126 8.84 -9.32 -16.29
N GLU A 127 9.13 -9.21 -17.57
CA GLU A 127 10.28 -8.50 -18.09
C GLU A 127 9.91 -7.04 -18.39
N ILE A 128 10.85 -6.15 -18.17
CA ILE A 128 10.69 -4.73 -18.45
C ILE A 128 11.66 -4.37 -19.55
N GLY A 129 11.12 -4.04 -20.71
CA GLY A 129 11.92 -3.59 -21.84
C GLY A 129 12.43 -2.15 -21.66
N ASP A 130 13.44 -1.79 -22.44
CA ASP A 130 14.07 -0.47 -22.42
C ASP A 130 13.08 0.67 -22.71
N GLU A 131 12.06 0.43 -23.53
CA GLU A 131 11.01 1.43 -23.81
C GLU A 131 10.22 1.79 -22.54
N ALA A 132 9.90 0.81 -21.70
CA ALA A 132 9.19 1.05 -20.44
C ALA A 132 10.09 1.77 -19.42
N LEU A 133 11.37 1.45 -19.39
CA LEU A 133 12.37 2.16 -18.58
C LEU A 133 12.50 3.61 -19.02
N ALA A 134 12.62 3.86 -20.34
CA ALA A 134 12.71 5.20 -20.89
C ALA A 134 11.45 6.03 -20.55
N LEU A 135 10.27 5.44 -20.67
CA LEU A 135 9.00 6.11 -20.31
C LEU A 135 8.94 6.49 -18.83
N VAL A 136 9.38 5.59 -17.93
CA VAL A 136 9.44 5.89 -16.48
C VAL A 136 10.34 7.09 -16.24
N VAL A 137 11.55 7.10 -16.80
CA VAL A 137 12.51 8.20 -16.65
C VAL A 137 11.96 9.50 -17.24
N GLU A 138 11.30 9.45 -18.40
CA GLU A 138 10.67 10.61 -19.02
C GLU A 138 9.62 11.25 -18.10
N ILE A 139 8.69 10.43 -17.56
CA ILE A 139 7.62 10.91 -16.67
C ILE A 139 8.21 11.54 -15.40
N THR A 140 9.15 10.86 -14.75
CA THR A 140 9.76 11.35 -13.49
C THR A 140 10.59 12.61 -13.70
N SER A 141 11.28 12.73 -14.84
CA SER A 141 12.03 13.92 -15.22
C SER A 141 11.11 15.11 -15.45
N GLN A 142 9.95 14.92 -16.10
CA GLN A 142 8.96 16.00 -16.32
C GLN A 142 8.38 16.53 -15.01
N LEU A 143 8.28 15.67 -13.98
CA LEU A 143 7.77 16.04 -12.66
C LEU A 143 8.82 16.73 -11.77
N ASN A 144 10.07 16.85 -12.24
CA ASN A 144 11.20 17.45 -11.49
C ASN A 144 11.34 16.88 -10.06
N LEU A 145 11.22 15.56 -9.92
CA LEU A 145 11.32 14.89 -8.63
C LEU A 145 12.78 14.71 -8.22
N ASP A 146 13.07 14.99 -6.96
CA ASP A 146 14.40 14.78 -6.40
C ASP A 146 14.69 13.29 -6.15
N GLY A 147 15.81 12.81 -6.69
CA GLY A 147 16.28 11.43 -6.51
C GLY A 147 15.55 10.39 -7.36
N HIS A 148 15.96 9.11 -7.21
CA HIS A 148 15.49 7.98 -8.04
C HIS A 148 14.44 7.10 -7.37
N ARG A 149 13.89 7.53 -6.24
CA ARG A 149 12.89 6.73 -5.52
C ARG A 149 11.61 6.56 -6.32
N ALA A 150 11.16 7.65 -6.95
CA ALA A 150 9.97 7.65 -7.79
C ALA A 150 10.12 6.70 -9.00
N ASP A 151 11.28 6.70 -9.65
CA ASP A 151 11.61 5.78 -10.76
C ASP A 151 11.44 4.32 -10.31
N ILE A 152 12.05 3.98 -9.18
CA ILE A 152 12.01 2.62 -8.61
C ILE A 152 10.59 2.21 -8.22
N VAL A 153 9.83 3.10 -7.59
CA VAL A 153 8.46 2.82 -7.18
C VAL A 153 7.56 2.65 -8.40
N MET A 154 7.67 3.53 -9.39
CA MET A 154 6.89 3.45 -10.62
C MET A 154 7.19 2.14 -11.36
N LEU A 155 8.45 1.78 -11.50
CA LEU A 155 8.88 0.53 -12.12
C LEU A 155 8.32 -0.70 -11.40
N LYS A 156 8.45 -0.75 -10.07
CA LYS A 156 7.89 -1.85 -9.26
C LYS A 156 6.38 -1.95 -9.37
N SER A 157 5.70 -0.81 -9.40
CA SER A 157 4.24 -0.74 -9.55
C SER A 157 3.79 -1.21 -10.92
N ALA A 158 4.48 -0.80 -11.98
CA ALA A 158 4.22 -1.25 -13.35
C ALA A 158 4.38 -2.78 -13.48
N ARG A 159 5.47 -3.35 -12.91
CA ARG A 159 5.65 -4.81 -12.87
C ARG A 159 4.52 -5.52 -12.13
N ALA A 160 4.17 -5.04 -10.95
CA ALA A 160 3.11 -5.63 -10.15
C ALA A 160 1.76 -5.57 -10.88
N TYR A 161 1.47 -4.45 -11.54
CA TYR A 161 0.25 -4.26 -12.32
C TYR A 161 0.21 -5.14 -13.57
N ALA A 162 1.32 -5.30 -14.27
CA ALA A 162 1.44 -6.21 -15.40
C ALA A 162 1.18 -7.66 -14.96
N ALA A 163 1.85 -8.13 -13.90
CA ALA A 163 1.63 -9.44 -13.32
C ALA A 163 0.17 -9.68 -12.89
N PHE A 164 -0.46 -8.68 -12.26
CA PHE A 164 -1.86 -8.73 -11.83
C PHE A 164 -2.85 -8.85 -12.99
N ASN A 165 -2.48 -8.33 -14.17
CA ASN A 165 -3.27 -8.43 -15.39
C ASN A 165 -2.82 -9.58 -16.31
N GLY A 166 -1.91 -10.46 -15.85
CA GLY A 166 -1.44 -11.63 -16.60
C GLY A 166 -0.57 -11.28 -17.81
N ARG A 167 0.13 -10.14 -17.76
CA ARG A 167 1.12 -9.73 -18.77
C ARG A 167 2.50 -10.20 -18.31
N GLU A 168 3.28 -10.67 -19.27
CA GLU A 168 4.68 -11.11 -19.06
C GLU A 168 5.64 -10.10 -19.67
#